data_3fce90bb76bdb7df93e7937ecc1c7388
#
_entry.id   3fce90bb76bdb7df93e7937ecc1c7388
#
_cell.length_a   1.000
_cell.length_b   1.000
_cell.length_c   1.000
_cell.angle_alpha   90.00
_cell.angle_beta   90.00
_cell.angle_gamma   90.00
#
_symmetry.space_group_name_H-M   'P 1'
#
loop_
_entity.id
_entity.type
_entity.pdbx_description
1 polymer ?
#
loop_
_entity_poly.entity_id
_entity_poly.type
_entity_poly.pdbx_seq_one_letter_code
_entity_poly.pdbx_strand_id
1 'polypeptide(L)'
;MDEYIGILREWERNVAFPVAYEHIDELFPGYQFRRIQGGGVKEHWASRYKIDGTLPKVRNYEKTVIYPGDMKFREQGDWNNGVSVVDALIRAEGLANVFEFDRFIAARYGLDMPRADSQEVKQAAARNLTRKELLDELLSYFIWNLNYNNGTKAAKTRSYLKNVRNFTSEGIDYFQFGFVPSWEKVVSYITGQKHFKKEDLDAVCQVYNDDGKTMVGKTHVLAIPYECGGVLKGFLFRRVEGSEQPKYIANTGLDRKSAFFNIKAQAEDILIVEGEMDALTATAAGVPDAVAIGGSEVTGDRRRQIEDAFRRGVKKITLCLDLDTIKDSDGRPNLAARHDHIMKTIHTIKDVDPSFDNIYIACFDSPCDPDEYVNRFGSEAFRNFLAEAVPYWRYACDYFESVNSAETQR
;
A
#
# COMPACT_ATOMS: atom_id res chain seq x y z
N MET A 1 15.54 -12.84 -10.71
CA MET A 1 15.33 -13.23 -9.29
C MET A 1 13.94 -12.80 -8.82
N ASP A 2 13.53 -11.55 -9.05
CA ASP A 2 12.24 -11.00 -8.59
C ASP A 2 11.02 -11.71 -9.22
N GLU A 3 11.10 -12.10 -10.49
CA GLU A 3 10.05 -12.84 -11.18
C GLU A 3 9.83 -14.23 -10.58
N TYR A 4 10.93 -14.91 -10.27
CA TYR A 4 10.86 -16.21 -9.61
C TYR A 4 10.21 -16.11 -8.21
N ILE A 5 10.59 -15.09 -7.44
CA ILE A 5 10.00 -14.80 -6.13
C ILE A 5 8.50 -14.51 -6.27
N GLY A 6 8.08 -13.79 -7.32
CA GLY A 6 6.67 -13.52 -7.61
C GLY A 6 5.87 -14.81 -7.85
N ILE A 7 6.37 -15.68 -8.70
CA ILE A 7 5.75 -16.99 -9.01
C ILE A 7 5.74 -17.90 -7.78
N LEU A 8 6.83 -17.93 -7.01
CA LEU A 8 6.90 -18.71 -5.79
C LEU A 8 5.84 -18.27 -4.76
N ARG A 9 5.66 -16.95 -4.56
CA ARG A 9 4.62 -16.41 -3.67
C ARG A 9 3.19 -16.69 -4.15
N GLU A 10 2.98 -16.78 -5.46
CA GLU A 10 1.69 -17.19 -6.01
C GLU A 10 1.45 -18.68 -5.77
N TRP A 11 2.47 -19.49 -5.95
CA TRP A 11 2.45 -20.92 -5.63
C TRP A 11 2.24 -21.16 -4.13
N GLU A 12 2.92 -20.43 -3.25
CA GLU A 12 2.70 -20.45 -1.80
C GLU A 12 1.21 -20.25 -1.47
N ARG A 13 0.62 -19.18 -1.98
CA ARG A 13 -0.79 -18.83 -1.68
C ARG A 13 -1.80 -19.82 -2.26
N ASN A 14 -1.56 -20.32 -3.47
CA ASN A 14 -2.54 -21.10 -4.20
C ASN A 14 -2.34 -22.61 -4.01
N VAL A 15 -1.17 -23.06 -3.58
CA VAL A 15 -0.82 -24.47 -3.45
C VAL A 15 -0.30 -24.82 -2.05
N ALA A 16 0.82 -24.21 -1.60
CA ALA A 16 1.48 -24.62 -0.36
C ALA A 16 0.61 -24.32 0.89
N PHE A 17 0.05 -23.13 0.99
CA PHE A 17 -0.78 -22.75 2.15
C PHE A 17 -2.10 -23.53 2.24
N PRO A 18 -2.87 -23.73 1.16
CA PRO A 18 -4.03 -24.63 1.20
C PRO A 18 -3.68 -26.04 1.63
N VAL A 19 -2.60 -26.63 1.10
CA VAL A 19 -2.16 -27.97 1.49
C VAL A 19 -1.71 -28.02 2.95
N ALA A 20 -0.90 -27.05 3.39
CA ALA A 20 -0.51 -26.95 4.79
C ALA A 20 -1.73 -26.78 5.72
N TYR A 21 -2.74 -26.01 5.32
CA TYR A 21 -3.99 -25.88 6.07
C TYR A 21 -4.77 -27.20 6.18
N GLU A 22 -4.84 -27.97 5.10
CA GLU A 22 -5.52 -29.27 5.10
C GLU A 22 -4.90 -30.28 6.08
N HIS A 23 -3.60 -30.15 6.37
CA HIS A 23 -2.79 -31.07 7.17
C HIS A 23 -2.25 -30.45 8.47
N ILE A 24 -2.95 -29.47 9.05
CA ILE A 24 -2.53 -28.78 10.28
C ILE A 24 -2.32 -29.76 11.45
N ASP A 25 -3.17 -30.76 11.58
CA ASP A 25 -3.07 -31.80 12.63
C ASP A 25 -1.82 -32.66 12.47
N GLU A 26 -1.40 -32.96 11.26
CA GLU A 26 -0.17 -33.70 10.97
C GLU A 26 1.10 -32.82 11.14
N LEU A 27 1.01 -31.54 10.82
CA LEU A 27 2.11 -30.60 10.94
C LEU A 27 2.38 -30.19 12.38
N PHE A 28 1.33 -30.20 13.23
CA PHE A 28 1.40 -29.79 14.62
C PHE A 28 0.74 -30.82 15.55
N PRO A 29 1.24 -32.07 15.62
CA PRO A 29 0.58 -33.15 16.36
C PRO A 29 0.47 -32.86 17.87
N GLY A 30 1.41 -32.09 18.44
CA GLY A 30 1.38 -31.68 19.84
C GLY A 30 0.18 -30.83 20.24
N TYR A 31 -0.45 -30.13 19.30
CA TYR A 31 -1.64 -29.30 19.55
C TYR A 31 -2.96 -30.06 19.49
N GLN A 32 -2.98 -31.30 18.97
CA GLN A 32 -4.19 -32.13 18.84
C GLN A 32 -5.35 -31.37 18.17
N PHE A 33 -5.07 -30.72 17.03
CA PHE A 33 -6.06 -29.96 16.27
C PHE A 33 -7.23 -30.84 15.80
N ARG A 34 -8.43 -30.25 15.75
CA ARG A 34 -9.66 -30.87 15.23
C ARG A 34 -10.33 -29.91 14.27
N ARG A 35 -10.91 -30.42 13.19
CA ARG A 35 -11.78 -29.63 12.32
C ARG A 35 -13.14 -29.41 12.98
N ILE A 36 -13.57 -28.16 13.03
CA ILE A 36 -14.88 -27.74 13.49
C ILE A 36 -15.71 -27.36 12.27
N GLN A 37 -16.84 -28.04 12.09
CA GLN A 37 -17.78 -27.81 10.99
C GLN A 37 -19.20 -27.71 11.55
N GLY A 38 -20.05 -26.83 10.98
CA GLY A 38 -21.48 -26.72 11.26
C GLY A 38 -21.89 -25.60 12.21
N GLY A 39 -23.19 -25.41 12.41
CA GLY A 39 -23.74 -24.40 13.34
C GLY A 39 -23.58 -22.94 12.90
N GLY A 40 -23.38 -22.66 11.58
CA GLY A 40 -23.20 -21.29 11.07
C GLY A 40 -21.78 -20.74 11.25
N VAL A 41 -20.86 -21.53 11.76
CA VAL A 41 -19.44 -21.18 11.91
C VAL A 41 -18.69 -21.62 10.65
N LYS A 42 -17.77 -20.79 10.14
CA LYS A 42 -16.87 -21.20 9.05
C LYS A 42 -16.04 -22.39 9.50
N GLU A 43 -15.84 -23.37 8.61
CA GLU A 43 -14.93 -24.46 8.85
C GLU A 43 -13.55 -23.93 9.27
N HIS A 44 -12.99 -24.49 10.35
CA HIS A 44 -11.68 -24.09 10.88
C HIS A 44 -11.05 -25.18 11.73
N TRP A 45 -9.74 -25.10 11.92
CA TRP A 45 -9.03 -25.94 12.88
C TRP A 45 -9.09 -25.34 14.28
N ALA A 46 -9.32 -26.17 15.28
CA ALA A 46 -9.35 -25.76 16.67
C ALA A 46 -8.59 -26.72 17.58
N SER A 47 -7.93 -26.17 18.59
CA SER A 47 -7.19 -26.90 19.63
C SER A 47 -7.53 -26.40 21.01
N ARG A 48 -7.44 -27.26 22.02
CA ARG A 48 -7.53 -26.88 23.44
C ARG A 48 -6.26 -26.25 23.98
N TYR A 49 -5.15 -26.46 23.32
CA TYR A 49 -3.86 -25.89 23.72
C TYR A 49 -3.81 -24.39 23.35
N LYS A 50 -3.11 -23.62 24.20
CA LYS A 50 -2.75 -22.25 23.87
C LYS A 50 -1.65 -22.22 22.81
N ILE A 51 -1.36 -21.03 22.25
CA ILE A 51 -0.26 -20.83 21.28
C ILE A 51 1.10 -21.27 21.85
N ASP A 52 1.30 -21.10 23.16
CA ASP A 52 2.53 -21.53 23.87
C ASP A 52 2.60 -23.06 24.11
N GLY A 53 1.61 -23.84 23.65
CA GLY A 53 1.53 -25.29 23.83
C GLY A 53 1.02 -25.73 25.20
N THR A 54 0.64 -24.80 26.10
CA THR A 54 0.13 -25.16 27.43
C THR A 54 -1.37 -25.45 27.44
N LEU A 55 -1.82 -26.34 28.33
CA LEU A 55 -3.24 -26.60 28.55
C LEU A 55 -3.82 -25.56 29.51
N PRO A 56 -4.95 -24.91 29.16
CA PRO A 56 -5.61 -23.99 30.07
C PRO A 56 -6.27 -24.73 31.23
N LYS A 57 -6.39 -24.08 32.39
CA LYS A 57 -6.99 -24.63 33.60
C LYS A 57 -8.49 -24.96 33.46
N VAL A 58 -9.18 -24.38 32.47
CA VAL A 58 -10.63 -24.55 32.25
C VAL A 58 -10.86 -25.50 31.08
N ARG A 59 -11.57 -26.61 31.35
CA ARG A 59 -11.67 -27.80 30.47
C ARG A 59 -12.52 -27.65 29.20
N ASN A 60 -13.30 -26.63 29.00
CA ASN A 60 -14.39 -26.64 28.00
C ASN A 60 -14.28 -25.66 26.83
N TYR A 61 -13.13 -25.06 26.55
CA TYR A 61 -13.02 -24.12 25.45
C TYR A 61 -11.83 -24.45 24.55
N GLU A 62 -12.09 -24.39 23.25
CA GLU A 62 -11.06 -24.31 22.21
C GLU A 62 -10.27 -23.03 22.47
N LYS A 63 -8.94 -23.14 22.52
CA LYS A 63 -8.09 -21.99 22.83
C LYS A 63 -7.38 -21.46 21.60
N THR A 64 -6.89 -22.31 20.75
CA THR A 64 -6.21 -21.90 19.50
C THR A 64 -7.07 -22.31 18.32
N VAL A 65 -7.29 -21.38 17.40
CA VAL A 65 -8.04 -21.60 16.15
C VAL A 65 -7.22 -21.13 14.95
N ILE A 66 -7.43 -21.78 13.79
CA ILE A 66 -6.84 -21.43 12.51
C ILE A 66 -7.95 -21.45 11.47
N TYR A 67 -8.22 -20.30 10.84
CA TYR A 67 -9.23 -20.19 9.79
C TYR A 67 -8.64 -20.40 8.39
N PRO A 68 -9.46 -20.89 7.43
CA PRO A 68 -9.02 -21.00 6.04
C PRO A 68 -8.54 -19.65 5.50
N GLY A 69 -7.37 -19.64 4.84
CA GLY A 69 -6.79 -18.47 4.22
C GLY A 69 -6.11 -17.47 5.15
N ASP A 70 -6.25 -17.61 6.48
CA ASP A 70 -5.58 -16.72 7.46
C ASP A 70 -4.15 -17.19 7.79
N MET A 71 -3.91 -18.50 7.78
CA MET A 71 -2.61 -19.12 8.12
C MET A 71 -1.97 -18.57 9.40
N LYS A 72 -2.81 -18.33 10.43
CA LYS A 72 -2.38 -17.86 11.75
C LYS A 72 -3.03 -18.66 12.86
N PHE A 73 -2.23 -19.04 13.86
CA PHE A 73 -2.74 -19.44 15.16
C PHE A 73 -3.31 -18.22 15.87
N ARG A 74 -4.57 -18.28 16.28
CA ARG A 74 -5.21 -17.23 17.08
C ARG A 74 -5.74 -17.82 18.38
N GLU A 75 -5.55 -17.12 19.51
CA GLU A 75 -6.19 -17.49 20.77
C GLU A 75 -7.59 -16.90 20.87
N GLN A 76 -8.55 -17.70 21.32
CA GLN A 76 -9.89 -17.19 21.62
C GLN A 76 -9.85 -16.21 22.79
N GLY A 77 -10.32 -15.00 22.52
CA GLY A 77 -10.28 -13.86 23.45
C GLY A 77 -9.11 -12.90 23.21
N ASP A 78 -8.15 -13.26 22.35
CA ASP A 78 -7.05 -12.38 21.93
C ASP A 78 -6.86 -12.48 20.39
N TRP A 79 -7.79 -11.88 19.66
CA TRP A 79 -7.83 -11.95 18.21
C TRP A 79 -6.74 -11.13 17.51
N ASN A 80 -6.08 -10.23 18.25
CA ASN A 80 -5.07 -9.34 17.70
C ASN A 80 -3.67 -9.98 17.69
N ASN A 81 -3.43 -10.95 18.57
CA ASN A 81 -2.13 -11.66 18.65
C ASN A 81 -2.23 -13.01 17.95
N GLY A 82 -1.72 -13.10 16.73
CA GLY A 82 -1.67 -14.35 15.97
C GLY A 82 -0.24 -14.69 15.58
N VAL A 83 0.18 -15.94 15.77
CA VAL A 83 1.46 -16.47 15.28
C VAL A 83 1.23 -17.06 13.89
N SER A 84 2.05 -16.69 12.91
CA SER A 84 2.02 -17.29 11.57
C SER A 84 2.24 -18.81 11.65
N VAL A 85 1.41 -19.57 10.96
CA VAL A 85 1.60 -21.05 10.82
C VAL A 85 2.94 -21.34 10.17
N VAL A 86 3.36 -20.51 9.21
CA VAL A 86 4.67 -20.62 8.54
C VAL A 86 5.81 -20.45 9.54
N ASP A 87 5.78 -19.38 10.34
CA ASP A 87 6.81 -19.11 11.34
C ASP A 87 6.84 -20.17 12.44
N ALA A 88 5.68 -20.66 12.85
CA ALA A 88 5.57 -21.75 13.83
C ALA A 88 6.19 -23.03 13.29
N LEU A 89 5.95 -23.39 12.02
CA LEU A 89 6.52 -24.57 11.41
C LEU A 89 8.03 -24.43 11.17
N ILE A 90 8.48 -23.24 10.72
CA ILE A 90 9.91 -22.94 10.58
C ILE A 90 10.64 -23.20 11.91
N ARG A 91 10.08 -22.73 13.03
CA ARG A 91 10.66 -22.98 14.36
C ARG A 91 10.58 -24.43 14.79
N ALA A 92 9.44 -25.11 14.57
CA ALA A 92 9.21 -26.50 15.00
C ALA A 92 10.13 -27.48 14.25
N GLU A 93 10.34 -27.27 12.96
CA GLU A 93 11.13 -28.14 12.09
C GLU A 93 12.60 -27.65 11.93
N GLY A 94 12.96 -26.53 12.56
CA GLY A 94 14.32 -25.97 12.49
C GLY A 94 14.73 -25.48 11.10
N LEU A 95 13.76 -25.00 10.31
CA LEU A 95 14.00 -24.50 8.95
C LEU A 95 14.66 -23.12 9.00
N ALA A 96 15.46 -22.77 7.99
CA ALA A 96 16.19 -21.49 8.00
C ALA A 96 15.33 -20.31 7.58
N ASN A 97 14.31 -20.50 6.75
CA ASN A 97 13.49 -19.42 6.17
C ASN A 97 12.24 -19.99 5.46
N VAL A 98 11.42 -19.06 4.89
CA VAL A 98 10.19 -19.40 4.16
C VAL A 98 10.44 -20.28 2.93
N PHE A 99 11.56 -20.12 2.23
CA PHE A 99 11.88 -20.96 1.07
C PHE A 99 12.12 -22.43 1.48
N GLU A 100 12.70 -22.67 2.65
CA GLU A 100 12.83 -24.03 3.19
C GLU A 100 11.49 -24.58 3.68
N PHE A 101 10.58 -23.74 4.18
CA PHE A 101 9.20 -24.13 4.43
C PHE A 101 8.53 -24.62 3.14
N ASP A 102 8.65 -23.87 2.02
CA ASP A 102 8.09 -24.28 0.74
C ASP A 102 8.62 -25.63 0.28
N ARG A 103 9.95 -25.83 0.38
CA ARG A 103 10.60 -27.10 0.06
C ARG A 103 10.12 -28.24 0.96
N PHE A 104 9.95 -27.96 2.25
CA PHE A 104 9.47 -28.95 3.22
C PHE A 104 8.04 -29.39 2.89
N ILE A 105 7.13 -28.44 2.65
CA ILE A 105 5.73 -28.74 2.29
C ILE A 105 5.67 -29.46 0.94
N ALA A 106 6.42 -28.98 -0.07
CA ALA A 106 6.48 -29.62 -1.38
C ALA A 106 6.96 -31.06 -1.29
N ALA A 107 8.04 -31.32 -0.58
CA ALA A 107 8.60 -32.66 -0.42
C ALA A 107 7.68 -33.61 0.40
N ARG A 108 7.06 -33.09 1.47
CA ARG A 108 6.20 -33.88 2.35
C ARG A 108 4.90 -34.32 1.67
N TYR A 109 4.33 -33.45 0.84
CA TYR A 109 3.03 -33.70 0.19
C TYR A 109 3.11 -33.96 -1.31
N GLY A 110 4.33 -34.15 -1.86
CA GLY A 110 4.53 -34.47 -3.26
C GLY A 110 4.11 -33.38 -4.24
N LEU A 111 4.33 -32.11 -3.89
CA LEU A 111 3.94 -30.97 -4.72
C LEU A 111 5.07 -30.55 -5.66
N ASP A 112 4.71 -30.16 -6.87
CA ASP A 112 5.64 -29.57 -7.83
C ASP A 112 5.89 -28.10 -7.50
N MET A 113 7.09 -27.81 -7.02
CA MET A 113 7.51 -26.43 -6.70
C MET A 113 8.04 -25.74 -7.95
N PRO A 114 7.73 -24.44 -8.19
CA PRO A 114 8.29 -23.68 -9.30
C PRO A 114 9.83 -23.73 -9.31
N ARG A 115 10.42 -23.84 -10.50
CA ARG A 115 11.87 -23.82 -10.66
C ARG A 115 12.30 -22.52 -11.35
N ALA A 116 13.44 -21.95 -10.91
CA ALA A 116 13.95 -20.70 -11.45
C ALA A 116 14.25 -20.72 -12.96
N ASP A 117 14.49 -21.90 -13.53
CA ASP A 117 14.73 -22.13 -14.96
C ASP A 117 13.48 -22.57 -15.73
N SER A 118 12.32 -22.67 -15.08
CA SER A 118 11.07 -23.09 -15.71
C SER A 118 10.64 -22.14 -16.84
N GLN A 119 9.84 -22.68 -17.76
CA GLN A 119 9.33 -21.89 -18.88
C GLN A 119 8.38 -20.80 -18.43
N GLU A 120 7.63 -21.02 -17.34
CA GLU A 120 6.76 -20.03 -16.73
C GLU A 120 7.54 -18.83 -16.19
N VAL A 121 8.67 -19.06 -15.50
CA VAL A 121 9.56 -17.99 -15.01
C VAL A 121 10.14 -17.20 -16.17
N LYS A 122 10.60 -17.86 -17.24
CA LYS A 122 11.11 -17.19 -18.45
C LYS A 122 10.03 -16.36 -19.15
N GLN A 123 8.80 -16.87 -19.24
CA GLN A 123 7.68 -16.14 -19.82
C GLN A 123 7.24 -14.95 -18.94
N ALA A 124 7.26 -15.11 -17.61
CA ALA A 124 6.97 -14.02 -16.68
C ALA A 124 8.04 -12.92 -16.78
N ALA A 125 9.33 -13.29 -16.86
CA ALA A 125 10.43 -12.35 -17.04
C ALA A 125 10.30 -11.57 -18.37
N ALA A 126 9.95 -12.26 -19.47
CA ALA A 126 9.70 -11.61 -20.76
C ALA A 126 8.51 -10.64 -20.70
N ARG A 127 7.40 -11.04 -20.07
CA ARG A 127 6.23 -10.15 -19.86
C ARG A 127 6.57 -8.91 -19.03
N ASN A 128 7.37 -9.08 -17.96
CA ASN A 128 7.79 -7.98 -17.10
C ASN A 128 8.75 -7.02 -17.83
N LEU A 129 9.61 -7.52 -18.70
CA LEU A 129 10.46 -6.69 -19.56
C LEU A 129 9.60 -5.85 -20.52
N THR A 130 8.71 -6.49 -21.25
CA THR A 130 7.76 -5.79 -22.14
C THR A 130 6.93 -4.75 -21.39
N ARG A 131 6.45 -5.09 -20.18
CA ARG A 131 5.71 -4.15 -19.31
C ARG A 131 6.56 -2.93 -18.98
N LYS A 132 7.80 -3.14 -18.55
CA LYS A 132 8.73 -2.06 -18.21
C LYS A 132 8.98 -1.14 -19.42
N GLU A 133 9.35 -1.72 -20.56
CA GLU A 133 9.62 -0.98 -21.80
C GLU A 133 8.39 -0.14 -22.22
N LEU A 134 7.20 -0.72 -22.15
CA LEU A 134 5.97 -0.02 -22.50
C LEU A 134 5.64 1.12 -21.54
N LEU A 135 5.82 0.93 -20.23
CA LEU A 135 5.62 2.00 -19.24
C LEU A 135 6.61 3.15 -19.43
N ASP A 136 7.89 2.84 -19.70
CA ASP A 136 8.94 3.84 -19.97
C ASP A 136 8.62 4.65 -21.26
N GLU A 137 8.09 3.99 -22.30
CA GLU A 137 7.66 4.67 -23.53
C GLU A 137 6.43 5.56 -23.30
N LEU A 138 5.45 5.09 -22.54
CA LEU A 138 4.29 5.90 -22.16
C LEU A 138 4.72 7.13 -21.37
N LEU A 139 5.60 6.97 -20.40
CA LEU A 139 6.13 8.06 -19.59
C LEU A 139 6.83 9.08 -20.47
N SER A 140 7.75 8.64 -21.34
CA SER A 140 8.46 9.49 -22.29
C SER A 140 7.49 10.27 -23.19
N TYR A 141 6.46 9.62 -23.70
CA TYR A 141 5.44 10.24 -24.54
C TYR A 141 4.62 11.29 -23.78
N PHE A 142 4.24 11.01 -22.53
CA PHE A 142 3.48 11.96 -21.70
C PHE A 142 4.33 13.18 -21.31
N ILE A 143 5.61 13.00 -20.94
CA ILE A 143 6.56 14.07 -20.65
C ILE A 143 6.76 14.94 -21.90
N TRP A 144 7.00 14.32 -23.07
CA TRP A 144 7.15 15.04 -24.33
C TRP A 144 5.91 15.89 -24.63
N ASN A 145 4.71 15.33 -24.47
CA ASN A 145 3.46 16.08 -24.65
C ASN A 145 3.28 17.21 -23.64
N LEU A 146 3.70 17.05 -22.38
CA LEU A 146 3.65 18.14 -21.41
C LEU A 146 4.53 19.31 -21.87
N ASN A 147 5.72 19.04 -22.37
CA ASN A 147 6.71 20.07 -22.71
C ASN A 147 6.44 20.73 -24.07
N TYR A 148 6.03 19.99 -25.07
CA TYR A 148 6.01 20.45 -26.47
C TYR A 148 4.62 20.55 -27.10
N ASN A 149 3.58 20.03 -26.46
CA ASN A 149 2.22 20.16 -26.98
C ASN A 149 1.68 21.58 -26.73
N ASN A 150 1.36 22.29 -27.82
CA ASN A 150 0.87 23.69 -27.78
C ASN A 150 -0.65 23.80 -27.64
N GLY A 151 -1.38 22.71 -27.49
CA GLY A 151 -2.83 22.72 -27.29
C GLY A 151 -3.24 23.33 -25.95
N THR A 152 -4.44 23.91 -25.93
CA THR A 152 -5.00 24.58 -24.75
C THR A 152 -4.98 23.72 -23.49
N LYS A 153 -5.30 22.44 -23.59
CA LYS A 153 -5.29 21.52 -22.43
C LYS A 153 -3.88 21.31 -21.88
N ALA A 154 -2.87 21.18 -22.72
CA ALA A 154 -1.48 21.06 -22.29
C ALA A 154 -1.00 22.34 -21.59
N ALA A 155 -1.33 23.51 -22.14
CA ALA A 155 -1.05 24.81 -21.52
C ALA A 155 -1.71 24.94 -20.13
N LYS A 156 -2.97 24.52 -19.99
CA LYS A 156 -3.68 24.50 -18.70
C LYS A 156 -3.05 23.53 -17.71
N THR A 157 -2.59 22.37 -18.17
CA THR A 157 -1.89 21.38 -17.32
C THR A 157 -0.57 21.95 -16.79
N ARG A 158 0.23 22.61 -17.64
CA ARG A 158 1.45 23.33 -17.19
C ARG A 158 1.13 24.45 -16.20
N SER A 159 0.09 25.25 -16.48
CA SER A 159 -0.37 26.30 -15.57
C SER A 159 -0.82 25.74 -14.23
N TYR A 160 -1.55 24.64 -14.24
CA TYR A 160 -1.98 23.96 -13.01
C TYR A 160 -0.79 23.54 -12.14
N LEU A 161 0.22 22.89 -12.72
CA LEU A 161 1.42 22.48 -11.99
C LEU A 161 2.19 23.66 -11.42
N LYS A 162 2.35 24.76 -12.21
CA LYS A 162 3.14 25.93 -11.81
C LYS A 162 2.39 26.88 -10.88
N ASN A 163 1.13 27.17 -11.17
CA ASN A 163 0.41 28.27 -10.54
C ASN A 163 -0.59 27.81 -9.47
N VAL A 164 -1.00 26.54 -9.48
CA VAL A 164 -1.93 25.98 -8.49
C VAL A 164 -1.19 25.08 -7.51
N ARG A 165 -0.19 24.32 -8.01
CA ARG A 165 0.61 23.40 -7.19
C ARG A 165 2.00 23.96 -6.84
N ASN A 166 2.37 25.12 -7.38
CA ASN A 166 3.62 25.82 -7.13
C ASN A 166 4.89 24.99 -7.37
N PHE A 167 4.82 23.96 -8.26
CA PHE A 167 6.01 23.25 -8.65
C PHE A 167 6.91 24.10 -9.54
N THR A 168 8.21 24.12 -9.24
CA THR A 168 9.21 24.72 -10.12
C THR A 168 9.35 23.90 -11.41
N SER A 169 10.01 24.45 -12.43
CA SER A 169 10.29 23.69 -13.66
C SER A 169 11.13 22.46 -13.35
N GLU A 170 12.14 22.59 -12.50
CA GLU A 170 12.99 21.49 -12.03
C GLU A 170 12.20 20.45 -11.26
N GLY A 171 11.22 20.85 -10.44
CA GLY A 171 10.32 19.93 -9.73
C GLY A 171 9.41 19.16 -10.68
N ILE A 172 8.87 19.83 -11.72
CA ILE A 172 8.05 19.19 -12.75
C ILE A 172 8.87 18.11 -13.50
N ASP A 173 10.11 18.42 -13.85
CA ASP A 173 11.02 17.48 -14.52
C ASP A 173 11.47 16.35 -13.57
N TYR A 174 11.76 16.66 -12.31
CA TYR A 174 12.16 15.67 -11.29
C TYR A 174 11.07 14.63 -11.04
N PHE A 175 9.81 15.06 -10.91
CA PHE A 175 8.68 14.14 -10.73
C PHE A 175 8.15 13.56 -12.02
N GLN A 176 8.74 13.90 -13.15
CA GLN A 176 8.40 13.36 -14.47
C GLN A 176 6.90 13.47 -14.80
N PHE A 177 6.26 14.57 -14.41
CA PHE A 177 4.88 14.80 -14.78
C PHE A 177 4.68 14.80 -16.29
N GLY A 178 3.54 14.27 -16.74
CA GLY A 178 3.21 14.18 -18.14
C GLY A 178 1.83 14.73 -18.49
N PHE A 179 1.61 14.99 -19.75
CA PHE A 179 0.31 15.35 -20.29
C PHE A 179 -0.21 14.28 -21.26
N VAL A 180 -1.43 13.83 -21.05
CA VAL A 180 -2.12 12.86 -21.92
C VAL A 180 -2.97 13.62 -22.93
N PRO A 181 -2.61 13.60 -24.24
CA PRO A 181 -3.35 14.36 -25.26
C PRO A 181 -4.77 13.82 -25.49
N SER A 182 -4.89 12.63 -25.98
CA SER A 182 -6.10 11.80 -26.00
C SER A 182 -5.68 10.35 -26.02
N TRP A 183 -6.53 9.45 -25.51
CA TRP A 183 -6.15 8.04 -25.43
C TRP A 183 -5.98 7.42 -26.80
N GLU A 184 -6.77 7.83 -27.79
CA GLU A 184 -6.64 7.38 -29.18
C GLU A 184 -5.25 7.73 -29.77
N LYS A 185 -4.72 8.92 -29.43
CA LYS A 185 -3.35 9.31 -29.85
C LYS A 185 -2.28 8.49 -29.13
N VAL A 186 -2.50 8.13 -27.85
CA VAL A 186 -1.61 7.23 -27.12
C VAL A 186 -1.57 5.85 -27.78
N VAL A 187 -2.73 5.27 -28.07
CA VAL A 187 -2.84 3.99 -28.78
C VAL A 187 -2.11 4.05 -30.13
N SER A 188 -2.40 5.09 -30.95
CA SER A 188 -1.77 5.24 -32.26
C SER A 188 -0.26 5.39 -32.18
N TYR A 189 0.27 6.10 -31.18
CA TYR A 189 1.70 6.24 -30.97
C TYR A 189 2.36 4.91 -30.60
N ILE A 190 1.81 4.21 -29.62
CA ILE A 190 2.37 2.96 -29.10
C ILE A 190 2.33 1.85 -30.18
N THR A 191 1.21 1.72 -30.89
CA THR A 191 1.05 0.65 -31.88
C THR A 191 1.70 0.97 -33.23
N GLY A 192 1.65 2.24 -33.64
CA GLY A 192 2.16 2.65 -34.96
C GLY A 192 3.65 2.99 -34.96
N GLN A 193 4.12 3.78 -34.01
CA GLN A 193 5.50 4.25 -33.99
C GLN A 193 6.44 3.39 -33.17
N LYS A 194 5.95 2.75 -32.11
CA LYS A 194 6.76 1.93 -31.21
C LYS A 194 6.57 0.42 -31.38
N HIS A 195 5.65 0.02 -32.25
CA HIS A 195 5.41 -1.37 -32.66
C HIS A 195 4.98 -2.31 -31.53
N PHE A 196 4.49 -1.79 -30.40
CA PHE A 196 3.84 -2.61 -29.38
C PHE A 196 2.44 -3.00 -29.86
N LYS A 197 1.95 -4.14 -29.38
CA LYS A 197 0.58 -4.56 -29.65
C LYS A 197 -0.40 -3.80 -28.74
N LYS A 198 -1.62 -3.61 -29.24
CA LYS A 198 -2.68 -3.00 -28.44
C LYS A 198 -2.99 -3.83 -27.20
N GLU A 199 -2.93 -5.15 -27.32
CA GLU A 199 -3.14 -6.11 -26.22
C GLU A 199 -2.11 -5.93 -25.10
N ASP A 200 -0.85 -5.64 -25.46
CA ASP A 200 0.22 -5.34 -24.48
C ASP A 200 -0.08 -4.03 -23.74
N LEU A 201 -0.53 -2.99 -24.46
CA LEU A 201 -0.94 -1.72 -23.86
C LEU A 201 -2.14 -1.91 -22.91
N ASP A 202 -3.15 -2.64 -23.34
CA ASP A 202 -4.35 -2.91 -22.53
C ASP A 202 -4.01 -3.74 -21.27
N ALA A 203 -3.06 -4.68 -21.38
CA ALA A 203 -2.60 -5.46 -20.23
C ALA A 203 -1.77 -4.66 -19.21
N VAL A 204 -1.04 -3.64 -19.67
CA VAL A 204 -0.10 -2.86 -18.85
C VAL A 204 -0.73 -1.58 -18.32
N CYS A 205 -1.54 -0.90 -19.13
CA CYS A 205 -2.09 0.41 -18.83
C CYS A 205 -3.50 0.58 -19.44
N GLN A 206 -4.45 -0.25 -19.01
CA GLN A 206 -5.83 -0.09 -19.41
C GLN A 206 -6.48 1.06 -18.64
N VAL A 207 -7.24 1.90 -19.36
CA VAL A 207 -7.91 3.10 -18.79
C VAL A 207 -9.39 3.19 -19.19
N TYR A 208 -9.95 2.13 -19.77
CA TYR A 208 -11.35 2.05 -20.13
C TYR A 208 -12.19 1.51 -18.96
N ASN A 209 -13.38 2.06 -18.79
CA ASN A 209 -14.39 1.49 -17.91
C ASN A 209 -15.11 0.31 -18.59
N ASP A 210 -16.04 -0.33 -17.88
CA ASP A 210 -16.81 -1.48 -18.36
C ASP A 210 -17.64 -1.16 -19.63
N ASP A 211 -18.01 0.10 -19.84
CA ASP A 211 -18.71 0.57 -21.05
C ASP A 211 -17.76 0.84 -22.24
N GLY A 212 -16.47 0.53 -22.12
CA GLY A 212 -15.46 0.82 -23.15
C GLY A 212 -15.15 2.31 -23.34
N LYS A 213 -15.50 3.16 -22.36
CA LYS A 213 -15.24 4.60 -22.39
C LYS A 213 -14.06 4.95 -21.48
N THR A 214 -13.33 6.00 -21.87
CA THR A 214 -12.27 6.55 -21.00
C THR A 214 -12.44 8.04 -20.77
N MET A 215 -12.09 8.48 -19.56
CA MET A 215 -11.96 9.89 -19.20
C MET A 215 -10.52 10.37 -19.32
N VAL A 216 -9.56 9.46 -19.45
CA VAL A 216 -8.13 9.75 -19.59
C VAL A 216 -7.89 10.36 -20.97
N GLY A 217 -7.15 11.49 -21.00
CA GLY A 217 -6.98 12.32 -22.20
C GLY A 217 -8.17 13.23 -22.54
N LYS A 218 -9.32 13.05 -21.87
CA LYS A 218 -10.49 13.94 -22.00
C LYS A 218 -10.55 14.97 -20.87
N THR A 219 -10.72 14.51 -19.65
CA THR A 219 -10.78 15.29 -18.41
C THR A 219 -9.60 15.02 -17.49
N HIS A 220 -9.10 13.78 -17.44
CA HIS A 220 -7.94 13.36 -16.68
C HIS A 220 -6.72 13.41 -17.60
N VAL A 221 -6.06 14.54 -17.62
CA VAL A 221 -5.01 14.87 -18.61
C VAL A 221 -3.61 14.98 -18.01
N LEU A 222 -3.48 15.12 -16.68
CA LEU A 222 -2.19 15.09 -15.99
C LEU A 222 -1.85 13.63 -15.65
N ALA A 223 -0.76 13.13 -16.22
CA ALA A 223 -0.18 11.84 -15.86
C ALA A 223 0.83 12.03 -14.73
N ILE A 224 0.66 11.27 -13.66
CA ILE A 224 1.56 11.21 -12.50
C ILE A 224 2.14 9.79 -12.51
N PRO A 225 3.46 9.60 -12.71
CA PRO A 225 4.07 8.28 -12.63
C PRO A 225 3.94 7.72 -11.21
N TYR A 226 3.50 6.49 -11.09
CA TYR A 226 3.38 5.79 -9.81
C TYR A 226 4.63 4.96 -9.59
N GLU A 227 5.54 5.49 -8.80
CA GLU A 227 6.83 4.86 -8.53
C GLU A 227 6.90 4.26 -7.12
N CYS A 228 7.55 3.10 -7.03
CA CYS A 228 7.88 2.42 -5.78
C CYS A 228 9.29 1.87 -5.87
N GLY A 229 10.20 2.37 -5.03
CA GLY A 229 11.59 1.91 -4.98
C GLY A 229 12.37 2.15 -6.28
N GLY A 230 12.09 3.26 -6.96
CA GLY A 230 12.70 3.62 -8.24
C GLY A 230 12.19 2.80 -9.43
N VAL A 231 11.08 2.07 -9.25
CA VAL A 231 10.45 1.28 -10.32
C VAL A 231 9.09 1.86 -10.65
N LEU A 232 8.89 2.24 -11.91
CA LEU A 232 7.60 2.67 -12.44
C LEU A 232 6.61 1.51 -12.45
N LYS A 233 5.51 1.63 -11.71
CA LYS A 233 4.46 0.61 -11.57
C LYS A 233 3.25 0.87 -12.48
N GLY A 234 3.05 2.12 -12.88
CA GLY A 234 1.92 2.58 -13.69
C GLY A 234 1.72 4.08 -13.55
N PHE A 235 0.50 4.53 -13.74
CA PHE A 235 0.16 5.95 -13.72
C PHE A 235 -1.13 6.22 -12.92
N LEU A 236 -1.15 7.39 -12.29
CA LEU A 236 -2.37 8.06 -11.87
C LEU A 236 -2.65 9.19 -12.86
N PHE A 237 -3.88 9.27 -13.30
CA PHE A 237 -4.35 10.34 -14.19
C PHE A 237 -5.23 11.30 -13.39
N ARG A 238 -4.82 12.56 -13.32
CA ARG A 238 -5.51 13.57 -12.53
C ARG A 238 -6.29 14.53 -13.41
N ARG A 239 -7.47 14.90 -12.95
CA ARG A 239 -8.24 16.02 -13.47
C ARG A 239 -7.58 17.33 -13.02
N VAL A 240 -7.35 18.25 -13.93
CA VAL A 240 -6.74 19.57 -13.65
C VAL A 240 -7.76 20.72 -13.61
N GLU A 241 -8.98 20.49 -14.08
CA GLU A 241 -10.09 21.45 -14.11
C GLU A 241 -11.39 20.78 -13.68
N GLY A 242 -12.26 21.59 -13.02
CA GLY A 242 -13.53 21.10 -12.49
C GLY A 242 -13.40 20.34 -11.16
N SER A 243 -14.52 20.19 -10.47
CA SER A 243 -14.63 19.56 -9.15
C SER A 243 -15.32 18.21 -9.17
N GLU A 244 -15.71 17.71 -10.36
CA GLU A 244 -16.44 16.46 -10.48
C GLU A 244 -15.56 15.25 -10.12
N GLN A 245 -16.16 14.24 -9.49
CA GLN A 245 -15.48 12.99 -9.15
C GLN A 245 -15.48 12.01 -10.34
N PRO A 246 -14.51 11.11 -10.41
CA PRO A 246 -13.34 11.00 -9.55
C PRO A 246 -12.27 12.07 -9.86
N LYS A 247 -11.52 12.50 -8.84
CA LYS A 247 -10.38 13.41 -8.97
C LYS A 247 -9.18 12.73 -9.67
N TYR A 248 -9.02 11.44 -9.43
CA TYR A 248 -7.96 10.60 -9.99
C TYR A 248 -8.53 9.33 -10.63
N ILE A 249 -7.85 8.85 -11.65
CA ILE A 249 -8.03 7.52 -12.25
C ILE A 249 -6.67 6.82 -12.25
N ALA A 250 -6.61 5.60 -11.71
CA ALA A 250 -5.45 4.73 -11.85
C ALA A 250 -5.62 3.86 -13.09
N ASN A 251 -4.53 3.50 -13.76
CA ASN A 251 -4.63 2.45 -14.78
C ASN A 251 -4.95 1.09 -14.13
N THR A 252 -5.69 0.26 -14.85
CA THR A 252 -6.02 -1.10 -14.38
C THR A 252 -4.75 -1.90 -14.14
N GLY A 253 -4.75 -2.71 -13.08
CA GLY A 253 -3.60 -3.53 -12.68
C GLY A 253 -2.52 -2.79 -11.87
N LEU A 254 -2.72 -1.50 -11.56
CA LEU A 254 -1.86 -0.79 -10.61
C LEU A 254 -2.20 -1.22 -9.18
N ASP A 255 -1.31 -2.01 -8.56
CA ASP A 255 -1.46 -2.41 -7.16
C ASP A 255 -0.95 -1.31 -6.21
N ARG A 256 -1.88 -0.45 -5.78
CA ARG A 256 -1.62 0.64 -4.83
C ARG A 256 -1.56 0.18 -3.37
N LYS A 257 -1.83 -1.11 -3.10
CA LYS A 257 -1.90 -1.66 -1.73
C LYS A 257 -0.64 -2.43 -1.33
N SER A 258 0.25 -2.73 -2.28
CA SER A 258 1.46 -3.53 -2.00
C SER A 258 2.63 -2.70 -1.50
N ALA A 259 2.72 -1.42 -1.85
CA ALA A 259 3.78 -0.50 -1.44
C ALA A 259 3.26 0.93 -1.41
N PHE A 260 3.89 1.79 -0.62
CA PHE A 260 3.59 3.22 -0.62
C PHE A 260 4.00 3.87 -1.94
N PHE A 261 3.19 4.83 -2.39
CA PHE A 261 3.59 5.72 -3.47
C PHE A 261 4.83 6.52 -3.07
N ASN A 262 5.75 6.70 -3.99
CA ASN A 262 6.99 7.47 -3.84
C ASN A 262 7.99 6.90 -2.81
N ILE A 263 7.81 5.68 -2.31
CA ILE A 263 8.78 5.07 -1.41
C ILE A 263 10.09 4.79 -2.14
N LYS A 264 11.23 5.11 -1.52
CA LYS A 264 12.54 4.89 -2.11
C LYS A 264 13.00 3.43 -1.96
N ALA A 265 14.03 3.05 -2.72
CA ALA A 265 14.61 1.70 -2.62
C ALA A 265 15.16 1.41 -1.22
N GLN A 266 15.77 2.43 -0.60
CA GLN A 266 16.12 2.47 0.82
C GLN A 266 15.46 3.69 1.43
N ALA A 267 14.78 3.52 2.56
CA ALA A 267 14.06 4.58 3.23
C ALA A 267 14.16 4.36 4.74
N GLU A 268 14.84 5.25 5.47
CA GLU A 268 15.03 5.10 6.92
C GLU A 268 14.05 5.94 7.74
N ASP A 269 13.70 7.13 7.28
CA ASP A 269 12.80 8.07 7.96
C ASP A 269 11.71 8.51 6.98
N ILE A 270 10.52 7.91 7.05
CA ILE A 270 9.43 8.19 6.13
C ILE A 270 8.38 9.10 6.76
N LEU A 271 7.87 10.03 5.95
CA LEU A 271 6.66 10.79 6.22
C LEU A 271 5.49 10.14 5.46
N ILE A 272 4.50 9.65 6.18
CA ILE A 272 3.28 9.07 5.58
C ILE A 272 2.21 10.15 5.52
N VAL A 273 1.69 10.41 4.32
CA VAL A 273 0.56 11.30 4.03
C VAL A 273 -0.56 10.55 3.32
N GLU A 274 -1.74 11.16 3.17
CA GLU A 274 -2.88 10.50 2.53
C GLU A 274 -2.76 10.48 1.00
N GLY A 275 -2.52 11.64 0.40
CA GLY A 275 -2.59 11.85 -1.04
C GLY A 275 -1.24 11.84 -1.74
N GLU A 276 -1.24 11.39 -3.00
CA GLU A 276 -0.02 11.33 -3.81
C GLU A 276 0.56 12.73 -4.09
N MET A 277 -0.31 13.75 -4.28
CA MET A 277 0.16 15.13 -4.47
C MET A 277 0.79 15.69 -3.20
N ASP A 278 0.27 15.32 -2.02
CA ASP A 278 0.83 15.74 -0.73
C ASP A 278 2.23 15.19 -0.54
N ALA A 279 2.46 13.92 -0.91
CA ALA A 279 3.79 13.32 -0.89
C ALA A 279 4.76 14.03 -1.84
N LEU A 280 4.32 14.37 -3.07
CA LEU A 280 5.16 15.07 -4.04
C LEU A 280 5.46 16.50 -3.58
N THR A 281 4.48 17.21 -3.04
CA THR A 281 4.67 18.57 -2.49
C THR A 281 5.57 18.57 -1.27
N ALA A 282 5.41 17.60 -0.36
CA ALA A 282 6.31 17.41 0.78
C ALA A 282 7.76 17.10 0.33
N THR A 283 7.92 16.25 -0.69
CA THR A 283 9.24 15.96 -1.29
C THR A 283 9.85 17.25 -1.89
N ALA A 284 9.08 18.02 -2.63
CA ALA A 284 9.52 19.32 -3.18
C ALA A 284 9.87 20.33 -2.08
N ALA A 285 9.19 20.25 -0.94
CA ALA A 285 9.48 21.07 0.24
C ALA A 285 10.73 20.61 1.03
N GLY A 286 11.45 19.60 0.56
CA GLY A 286 12.68 19.10 1.17
C GLY A 286 12.49 17.98 2.20
N VAL A 287 11.39 17.22 2.10
CA VAL A 287 11.14 15.98 2.85
C VAL A 287 11.25 14.80 1.87
N PRO A 288 12.47 14.28 1.62
CA PRO A 288 12.76 13.41 0.47
C PRO A 288 12.06 12.04 0.52
N ASP A 289 11.71 11.55 1.72
CA ASP A 289 11.07 10.26 1.94
C ASP A 289 9.59 10.42 2.32
N ALA A 290 8.92 11.45 1.75
CA ALA A 290 7.48 11.57 1.84
C ALA A 290 6.80 10.54 0.92
N VAL A 291 5.88 9.76 1.50
CA VAL A 291 5.18 8.66 0.84
C VAL A 291 3.67 8.78 1.03
N ALA A 292 2.87 8.31 0.08
CA ALA A 292 1.43 8.36 0.20
C ALA A 292 0.80 6.97 0.36
N ILE A 293 -0.23 6.91 1.20
CA ILE A 293 -1.10 5.74 1.36
C ILE A 293 -1.97 5.53 0.10
N GLY A 294 -2.41 6.62 -0.51
CA GLY A 294 -3.42 6.63 -1.58
C GLY A 294 -4.83 6.30 -1.06
N GLY A 295 -5.16 6.75 0.13
CA GLY A 295 -6.42 6.60 0.87
C GLY A 295 -6.30 7.21 2.25
N SER A 296 -7.35 7.13 3.09
CA SER A 296 -7.38 7.81 4.38
C SER A 296 -6.65 7.12 5.52
N GLU A 297 -6.43 5.80 5.43
CA GLU A 297 -5.78 5.02 6.49
C GLU A 297 -5.05 3.77 5.95
N VAL A 298 -4.10 3.24 6.71
CA VAL A 298 -3.49 1.93 6.46
C VAL A 298 -4.28 0.88 7.24
N THR A 299 -5.11 0.15 6.53
CA THR A 299 -5.90 -0.96 7.10
C THR A 299 -5.25 -2.32 6.80
N GLY A 300 -5.85 -3.41 7.27
CA GLY A 300 -5.35 -4.77 7.10
C GLY A 300 -5.10 -5.18 5.64
N ASP A 301 -5.88 -4.65 4.68
CA ASP A 301 -5.68 -4.89 3.25
C ASP A 301 -4.46 -4.11 2.68
N ARG A 302 -3.98 -3.09 3.39
CA ARG A 302 -2.77 -2.30 3.09
C ARG A 302 -1.57 -2.65 3.97
N ARG A 303 -1.68 -3.65 4.81
CA ARG A 303 -0.58 -4.15 5.65
C ARG A 303 0.72 -4.38 4.85
N ARG A 304 0.60 -4.83 3.59
CA ARG A 304 1.75 -5.02 2.69
C ARG A 304 2.56 -3.75 2.44
N GLN A 305 1.96 -2.56 2.51
CA GLN A 305 2.69 -1.29 2.41
C GLN A 305 3.68 -1.14 3.58
N ILE A 306 3.27 -1.47 4.80
CA ILE A 306 4.12 -1.44 5.99
C ILE A 306 5.21 -2.52 5.92
N GLU A 307 4.85 -3.74 5.54
CA GLU A 307 5.80 -4.83 5.36
C GLU A 307 6.87 -4.49 4.30
N ASP A 308 6.49 -3.82 3.22
CA ASP A 308 7.42 -3.33 2.20
C ASP A 308 8.33 -2.23 2.74
N ALA A 309 7.78 -1.28 3.50
CA ALA A 309 8.56 -0.20 4.12
C ALA A 309 9.63 -0.76 5.07
N PHE A 310 9.30 -1.71 5.93
CA PHE A 310 10.27 -2.34 6.82
C PHE A 310 11.34 -3.14 6.06
N ARG A 311 10.98 -3.84 4.98
CA ARG A 311 11.97 -4.49 4.11
C ARG A 311 12.96 -3.52 3.46
N ARG A 312 12.56 -2.26 3.27
CA ARG A 312 13.42 -1.18 2.74
C ARG A 312 14.27 -0.51 3.80
N GLY A 313 14.10 -0.88 5.08
CA GLY A 313 14.93 -0.43 6.18
C GLY A 313 14.38 0.75 6.97
N VAL A 314 13.05 0.97 6.94
CA VAL A 314 12.41 2.04 7.72
C VAL A 314 12.69 1.88 9.20
N LYS A 315 13.19 2.96 9.82
CA LYS A 315 13.56 3.09 11.24
C LYS A 315 12.73 4.11 11.98
N LYS A 316 12.08 5.05 11.26
CA LYS A 316 11.19 6.06 11.83
C LYS A 316 10.03 6.31 10.88
N ILE A 317 8.85 6.45 11.45
CA ILE A 317 7.62 6.79 10.72
C ILE A 317 7.01 8.05 11.35
N THR A 318 6.78 9.07 10.53
CA THR A 318 5.98 10.23 10.91
C THR A 318 4.65 10.17 10.15
N LEU A 319 3.53 10.22 10.86
CA LEU A 319 2.19 10.30 10.25
C LEU A 319 1.74 11.76 10.19
N CYS A 320 1.38 12.24 9.01
CA CYS A 320 0.76 13.53 8.78
C CYS A 320 -0.48 13.33 7.91
N LEU A 321 -1.59 12.95 8.56
CA LEU A 321 -2.86 12.64 7.90
C LEU A 321 -3.78 13.86 7.92
N ASP A 322 -4.64 13.98 6.89
CA ASP A 322 -5.51 15.13 6.68
C ASP A 322 -6.52 15.28 7.84
N LEU A 323 -6.80 16.52 8.21
CA LEU A 323 -7.79 16.83 9.25
C LEU A 323 -9.22 16.91 8.70
N ASP A 324 -9.37 17.26 7.43
CA ASP A 324 -10.65 17.65 6.84
C ASP A 324 -11.39 16.54 6.11
N THR A 325 -10.79 15.35 5.99
CA THR A 325 -11.39 14.21 5.29
C THR A 325 -12.63 13.68 5.98
N ILE A 326 -12.75 13.85 7.32
CA ILE A 326 -13.89 13.36 8.08
C ILE A 326 -14.55 14.51 8.82
N LYS A 327 -15.81 14.78 8.45
CA LYS A 327 -16.63 15.83 9.07
C LYS A 327 -17.73 15.22 9.91
N ASP A 328 -18.09 15.90 10.98
CA ASP A 328 -19.28 15.59 11.78
C ASP A 328 -20.57 16.03 11.06
N SER A 329 -21.74 15.84 11.70
CA SER A 329 -23.05 16.24 11.20
C SER A 329 -23.18 17.76 10.93
N ASP A 330 -22.35 18.56 11.59
CA ASP A 330 -22.33 20.03 11.47
C ASP A 330 -21.31 20.53 10.44
N GLY A 331 -20.62 19.59 9.74
CA GLY A 331 -19.58 19.89 8.75
C GLY A 331 -18.25 20.32 9.35
N ARG A 332 -18.03 20.15 10.67
CA ARG A 332 -16.77 20.43 11.36
C ARG A 332 -15.85 19.21 11.31
N PRO A 333 -14.52 19.41 11.43
CA PRO A 333 -13.57 18.30 11.52
C PRO A 333 -13.92 17.34 12.68
N ASN A 334 -14.05 16.06 12.37
CA ASN A 334 -14.34 15.04 13.39
C ASN A 334 -13.02 14.54 14.00
N LEU A 335 -12.60 15.14 15.10
CA LEU A 335 -11.34 14.81 15.80
C LEU A 335 -11.30 13.36 16.29
N ALA A 336 -12.44 12.80 16.72
CA ALA A 336 -12.51 11.42 17.16
C ALA A 336 -12.25 10.46 15.98
N ALA A 337 -12.88 10.70 14.84
CA ALA A 337 -12.67 9.88 13.65
C ALA A 337 -11.24 10.00 13.12
N ARG A 338 -10.62 11.19 13.19
CA ARG A 338 -9.19 11.35 12.87
C ARG A 338 -8.31 10.54 13.81
N HIS A 339 -8.58 10.62 15.12
CA HIS A 339 -7.85 9.83 16.11
C HIS A 339 -7.94 8.33 15.78
N ASP A 340 -9.14 7.83 15.49
CA ASP A 340 -9.37 6.44 15.11
C ASP A 340 -8.57 6.02 13.88
N HIS A 341 -8.47 6.88 12.85
CA HIS A 341 -7.67 6.60 11.65
C HIS A 341 -6.17 6.52 11.95
N ILE A 342 -5.66 7.46 12.75
CA ILE A 342 -4.26 7.45 13.19
C ILE A 342 -4.00 6.17 13.97
N MET A 343 -4.85 5.83 14.95
CA MET A 343 -4.67 4.64 15.78
C MET A 343 -4.77 3.34 14.99
N LYS A 344 -5.66 3.23 14.01
CA LYS A 344 -5.72 2.06 13.10
C LYS A 344 -4.44 1.91 12.29
N THR A 345 -3.87 3.01 11.79
CA THR A 345 -2.58 2.98 11.09
C THR A 345 -1.46 2.53 12.03
N ILE A 346 -1.42 3.06 13.26
CA ILE A 346 -0.45 2.63 14.29
C ILE A 346 -0.62 1.15 14.63
N HIS A 347 -1.84 0.68 14.81
CA HIS A 347 -2.11 -0.75 15.06
C HIS A 347 -1.61 -1.61 13.91
N THR A 348 -1.83 -1.21 12.65
CA THR A 348 -1.32 -1.96 11.49
C THR A 348 0.22 -1.99 11.48
N ILE A 349 0.89 -0.90 11.86
CA ILE A 349 2.36 -0.87 12.00
C ILE A 349 2.80 -1.85 13.10
N LYS A 350 2.16 -1.79 14.27
CA LYS A 350 2.44 -2.65 15.42
C LYS A 350 2.11 -4.14 15.16
N ASP A 351 1.12 -4.41 14.33
CA ASP A 351 0.81 -5.78 13.89
C ASP A 351 1.91 -6.39 13.01
N VAL A 352 2.68 -5.56 12.30
CA VAL A 352 3.85 -6.01 11.51
C VAL A 352 5.07 -6.16 12.40
N ASP A 353 5.36 -5.14 13.24
CA ASP A 353 6.45 -5.18 14.22
C ASP A 353 5.96 -4.60 15.57
N PRO A 354 5.59 -5.43 16.54
CA PRO A 354 5.14 -4.99 17.86
C PRO A 354 6.18 -4.16 18.64
N SER A 355 7.47 -4.32 18.33
CA SER A 355 8.58 -3.62 19.00
C SER A 355 8.88 -2.24 18.41
N PHE A 356 8.27 -1.90 17.26
CA PHE A 356 8.55 -0.65 16.57
C PHE A 356 7.86 0.54 17.24
N ASP A 357 8.59 1.31 18.05
CA ASP A 357 8.07 2.45 18.83
C ASP A 357 8.40 3.82 18.23
N ASN A 358 9.19 3.87 17.17
CA ASN A 358 9.66 5.11 16.56
C ASN A 358 8.62 5.72 15.59
N ILE A 359 7.41 5.93 16.12
CA ILE A 359 6.24 6.48 15.41
C ILE A 359 5.93 7.86 15.97
N TYR A 360 5.82 8.86 15.08
CA TYR A 360 5.53 10.25 15.41
C TYR A 360 4.28 10.72 14.69
N ILE A 361 3.59 11.69 15.29
CA ILE A 361 2.34 12.26 14.78
C ILE A 361 2.56 13.76 14.58
N ALA A 362 2.36 14.24 13.36
CA ALA A 362 2.27 15.65 13.00
C ALA A 362 0.82 15.96 12.67
N CYS A 363 0.18 16.81 13.45
CA CYS A 363 -1.22 17.18 13.31
C CYS A 363 -1.36 18.67 13.05
N PHE A 364 -2.06 19.04 11.99
CA PHE A 364 -2.46 20.43 11.77
C PHE A 364 -3.51 20.88 12.81
N ASP A 365 -3.41 22.13 13.27
CA ASP A 365 -4.37 22.74 14.20
C ASP A 365 -5.70 23.12 13.54
N SER A 366 -5.71 23.23 12.23
CA SER A 366 -6.88 23.58 11.42
C SER A 366 -6.97 22.67 10.19
N PRO A 367 -8.17 22.54 9.56
CA PRO A 367 -8.32 21.79 8.32
C PRO A 367 -7.33 22.24 7.26
N CYS A 368 -6.41 21.36 6.91
CA CYS A 368 -5.33 21.61 5.98
C CYS A 368 -4.71 20.26 5.57
N ASP A 369 -4.30 20.13 4.32
CA ASP A 369 -3.44 19.07 3.85
C ASP A 369 -1.98 19.57 3.68
N PRO A 370 -0.99 18.65 3.55
CA PRO A 370 0.41 19.04 3.36
C PRO A 370 0.64 19.97 2.16
N ASP A 371 -0.07 19.74 1.05
CA ASP A 371 0.02 20.55 -0.16
C ASP A 371 -0.49 21.98 0.09
N GLU A 372 -1.65 22.12 0.74
CA GLU A 372 -2.20 23.43 1.12
C GLU A 372 -1.29 24.16 2.10
N TYR A 373 -0.75 23.45 3.11
CA TYR A 373 0.14 24.03 4.11
C TYR A 373 1.42 24.59 3.47
N VAL A 374 2.08 23.78 2.61
CA VAL A 374 3.30 24.22 1.90
C VAL A 374 3.01 25.41 1.00
N ASN A 375 1.89 25.37 0.27
CA ASN A 375 1.49 26.47 -0.63
C ASN A 375 1.18 27.78 0.12
N ARG A 376 0.70 27.69 1.35
CA ARG A 376 0.30 28.84 2.17
C ARG A 376 1.43 29.41 3.01
N PHE A 377 2.26 28.57 3.60
CA PHE A 377 3.25 28.96 4.60
C PHE A 377 4.70 28.72 4.14
N GLY A 378 4.89 28.01 3.06
CA GLY A 378 6.19 27.69 2.48
C GLY A 378 6.88 26.44 3.04
N SER A 379 7.90 26.01 2.33
CA SER A 379 8.63 24.76 2.61
C SER A 379 9.35 24.75 3.96
N GLU A 380 9.89 25.89 4.40
CA GLU A 380 10.59 26.01 5.69
C GLU A 380 9.61 25.82 6.86
N ALA A 381 8.46 26.50 6.79
CA ALA A 381 7.42 26.38 7.81
C ALA A 381 6.92 24.93 7.93
N PHE A 382 6.77 24.23 6.79
CA PHE A 382 6.36 22.82 6.80
C PHE A 382 7.41 21.91 7.44
N ARG A 383 8.70 22.10 7.15
CA ARG A 383 9.77 21.33 7.82
C ARG A 383 9.82 21.59 9.33
N ASN A 384 9.64 22.86 9.75
CA ASN A 384 9.58 23.20 11.17
C ASN A 384 8.37 22.55 11.86
N PHE A 385 7.20 22.58 11.22
CA PHE A 385 6.01 21.88 11.70
C PHE A 385 6.26 20.37 11.88
N LEU A 386 6.91 19.69 10.91
CA LEU A 386 7.25 18.27 11.04
C LEU A 386 8.29 18.00 12.13
N ALA A 387 9.19 18.93 12.40
CA ALA A 387 10.17 18.80 13.47
C ALA A 387 9.53 18.82 14.88
N GLU A 388 8.34 19.40 15.01
CA GLU A 388 7.54 19.43 16.24
C GLU A 388 6.63 18.19 16.41
N ALA A 389 6.70 17.21 15.49
CA ALA A 389 5.92 15.98 15.58
C ALA A 389 6.16 15.26 16.92
N VAL A 390 5.08 14.82 17.56
CA VAL A 390 5.13 14.19 18.87
C VAL A 390 5.11 12.66 18.77
N PRO A 391 5.74 11.91 19.70
CA PRO A 391 5.61 10.46 19.74
C PRO A 391 4.14 10.03 19.84
N TYR A 392 3.77 8.93 19.19
CA TYR A 392 2.37 8.47 19.11
C TYR A 392 1.72 8.26 20.48
N TRP A 393 2.47 7.79 21.47
CA TRP A 393 1.96 7.60 22.82
C TRP A 393 1.62 8.94 23.50
N ARG A 394 2.41 9.99 23.25
CA ARG A 394 2.12 11.34 23.75
C ARG A 394 0.87 11.90 23.11
N TYR A 395 0.75 11.78 21.78
CA TYR A 395 -0.46 12.16 21.04
C TYR A 395 -1.72 11.48 21.60
N ALA A 396 -1.65 10.16 21.89
CA ALA A 396 -2.77 9.43 22.47
C ALA A 396 -3.14 9.94 23.87
N CYS A 397 -2.15 10.22 24.72
CA CYS A 397 -2.40 10.81 26.05
C CYS A 397 -3.07 12.19 25.95
N ASP A 398 -2.52 13.08 25.13
CA ASP A 398 -3.05 14.44 24.93
C ASP A 398 -4.50 14.41 24.41
N TYR A 399 -4.81 13.48 23.49
CA TYR A 399 -6.18 13.28 23.02
C TYR A 399 -7.13 12.86 24.13
N PHE A 400 -6.79 11.85 24.95
CA PHE A 400 -7.63 11.40 26.07
C PHE A 400 -7.81 12.48 27.13
N GLU A 401 -6.79 13.27 27.44
CA GLU A 401 -6.90 14.41 28.35
C GLU A 401 -7.89 15.46 27.79
N SER A 402 -7.87 15.74 26.51
CA SER A 402 -8.77 16.69 25.86
C SER A 402 -10.25 16.24 25.92
N VAL A 403 -10.52 14.94 25.70
CA VAL A 403 -11.87 14.37 25.77
C VAL A 403 -12.41 14.40 27.19
N ASN A 404 -11.62 13.96 28.18
CA ASN A 404 -12.04 13.95 29.60
C ASN A 404 -12.30 15.37 30.14
N SER A 405 -11.50 16.35 29.73
CA SER A 405 -11.69 17.76 30.09
C SER A 405 -13.00 18.33 29.53
N ALA A 406 -13.35 17.95 28.30
CA ALA A 406 -14.61 18.38 27.67
C ALA A 406 -15.86 17.75 28.33
N GLU A 407 -15.77 16.51 28.81
CA GLU A 407 -16.85 15.85 29.58
C GLU A 407 -17.06 16.43 30.97
N THR A 408 -15.98 16.88 31.61
CA THR A 408 -16.06 17.51 32.97
C THR A 408 -16.67 18.93 32.95
N GLN A 409 -16.68 19.58 31.77
CA GLN A 409 -17.26 20.92 31.59
C GLN A 409 -18.72 20.91 31.11
N ARG A 410 -19.32 19.76 30.89
CA ARG A 410 -20.75 19.56 30.58
C ARG A 410 -21.52 19.10 31.81
#